data_a06b6080814609a1c1e236fb4353df47
#
_entry.id   a06b6080814609a1c1e236fb4353df47
#
_cell.length_a   1.000
_cell.length_b   1.000
_cell.length_c   1.000
_cell.angle_alpha   90.00
_cell.angle_beta   90.00
_cell.angle_gamma   90.00
#
_symmetry.space_group_name_H-M   'P 1'
#
loop_
_entity.id
_entity.type
_entity.pdbx_description
1 polymer ?
#
loop_
_entity_poly.entity_id
_entity_poly.type
_entity_poly.pdbx_seq_one_letter_code
_entity_poly.pdbx_strand_id
1 'polypeptide(L)'
;IINNQYNFSCINISGFKKLSGSQISNEDISFILNQIKKNVVDNQPHNSLIHLFNSNFVLDNNNLTNLPIGLYGDLYSHHLSFFLLPKNDLKNLKLVLSICNINIERIILKSFAERIEKIKSITNKDFSVFIKIKHDRSYISIFKNLSYIYSETFNFGSDIIIKDVSKLCSLDLNTVKKIFQEDNFLKNSDTNKNENYLSKNYFTNSTYRKISMSHLNDIISARVEEM
;
A
#
# COMPACT_ATOMS: atom_id res chain seq x y z
N ILE A 1 -13.35 0.08 -8.47
CA ILE A 1 -12.04 0.16 -7.79
C ILE A 1 -12.25 0.05 -6.29
N ILE A 2 -11.66 -0.97 -5.66
CA ILE A 2 -11.70 -1.14 -4.21
C ILE A 2 -10.58 -0.35 -3.56
N ASN A 3 -10.96 0.50 -2.58
CA ASN A 3 -10.01 1.26 -1.78
C ASN A 3 -9.35 0.35 -0.72
N ASN A 4 -8.15 0.71 -0.26
CA ASN A 4 -7.40 0.02 0.81
C ASN A 4 -8.08 0.07 2.21
N GLN A 5 -9.34 0.52 2.29
CA GLN A 5 -10.16 0.43 3.51
C GLN A 5 -10.60 -1.00 3.83
N TYR A 6 -10.67 -1.87 2.81
CA TYR A 6 -10.94 -3.29 3.00
C TYR A 6 -9.65 -3.99 3.45
N ASN A 7 -9.78 -4.90 4.41
CA ASN A 7 -8.67 -5.71 4.91
C ASN A 7 -8.33 -6.79 3.87
N PHE A 8 -7.64 -6.41 2.80
CA PHE A 8 -7.11 -7.41 1.89
C PHE A 8 -5.76 -7.93 2.38
N SER A 9 -5.49 -9.20 2.11
CA SER A 9 -4.20 -9.85 2.39
C SER A 9 -3.41 -10.09 1.11
N CYS A 10 -2.09 -9.96 1.22
CA CYS A 10 -1.15 -10.32 0.17
C CYS A 10 -0.38 -11.56 0.60
N ILE A 11 -0.40 -12.62 -0.21
CA ILE A 11 0.30 -13.87 0.05
C ILE A 11 1.23 -14.17 -1.12
N ASN A 12 2.51 -14.39 -0.82
CA ASN A 12 3.52 -14.79 -1.80
C ASN A 12 3.78 -16.28 -1.67
N ILE A 13 3.61 -17.01 -2.77
CA ILE A 13 3.81 -18.46 -2.85
C ILE A 13 4.62 -18.80 -4.08
N SER A 14 5.51 -19.78 -3.94
CA SER A 14 6.28 -20.35 -5.04
C SER A 14 5.84 -21.78 -5.30
N GLY A 15 5.66 -22.10 -6.58
CA GLY A 15 5.52 -23.48 -7.04
C GLY A 15 6.73 -23.87 -7.84
N PHE A 16 7.04 -25.15 -7.87
CA PHE A 16 8.16 -25.67 -8.64
C PHE A 16 7.78 -26.95 -9.39
N LYS A 17 8.49 -27.19 -10.49
CA LYS A 17 8.40 -28.42 -11.27
C LYS A 17 9.79 -28.89 -11.65
N LYS A 18 10.07 -30.17 -11.41
CA LYS A 18 11.26 -30.84 -11.94
C LYS A 18 11.03 -31.18 -13.41
N LEU A 19 11.95 -30.79 -14.27
CA LEU A 19 11.88 -30.94 -15.70
C LEU A 19 12.84 -32.05 -16.20
N SER A 20 13.93 -32.28 -15.42
CA SER A 20 14.95 -33.31 -15.74
C SER A 20 15.50 -33.19 -17.19
N GLY A 21 15.85 -31.95 -17.57
CA GLY A 21 16.39 -31.64 -18.89
C GLY A 21 15.34 -31.48 -19.99
N SER A 22 14.04 -31.52 -19.67
CA SER A 22 12.99 -31.28 -20.66
C SER A 22 12.71 -29.81 -20.91
N GLN A 23 12.05 -29.52 -22.02
CA GLN A 23 11.63 -28.17 -22.39
C GLN A 23 10.39 -27.74 -21.58
N ILE A 24 10.35 -26.50 -21.12
CA ILE A 24 9.18 -25.93 -20.41
C ILE A 24 8.06 -25.71 -21.43
N SER A 25 6.91 -26.33 -21.16
CA SER A 25 5.68 -26.17 -21.93
C SER A 25 4.67 -25.22 -21.24
N ASN A 26 3.66 -24.78 -21.99
CA ASN A 26 2.51 -24.05 -21.42
C ASN A 26 1.73 -24.92 -20.43
N GLU A 27 1.72 -26.22 -20.58
CA GLU A 27 1.05 -27.15 -19.68
C GLU A 27 1.74 -27.21 -18.32
N ASP A 28 3.07 -27.13 -18.27
CA ASP A 28 3.86 -27.11 -17.05
C ASP A 28 3.55 -25.87 -16.23
N ILE A 29 3.48 -24.71 -16.88
CA ILE A 29 3.12 -23.45 -16.25
C ILE A 29 1.70 -23.49 -15.73
N SER A 30 0.75 -23.96 -16.54
CA SER A 30 -0.66 -24.09 -16.17
C SER A 30 -0.84 -25.06 -15.00
N PHE A 31 -0.09 -26.14 -14.95
CA PHE A 31 -0.10 -27.09 -13.85
C PHE A 31 0.34 -26.43 -12.54
N ILE A 32 1.48 -25.73 -12.54
CA ILE A 32 1.97 -25.03 -11.35
C ILE A 32 0.97 -23.97 -10.89
N LEU A 33 0.45 -23.14 -11.80
CA LEU A 33 -0.53 -22.11 -11.49
C LEU A 33 -1.79 -22.69 -10.85
N ASN A 34 -2.32 -23.77 -11.40
CA ASN A 34 -3.52 -24.42 -10.88
C ASN A 34 -3.28 -25.06 -9.50
N GLN A 35 -2.12 -25.72 -9.33
CA GLN A 35 -1.73 -26.30 -8.05
C GLN A 35 -1.62 -25.25 -6.95
N ILE A 36 -0.90 -24.14 -7.22
CA ILE A 36 -0.74 -23.05 -6.23
C ILE A 36 -2.09 -22.39 -5.93
N LYS A 37 -2.89 -22.10 -6.98
CA LYS A 37 -4.22 -21.51 -6.81
C LYS A 37 -5.13 -22.39 -5.95
N LYS A 38 -5.12 -23.71 -6.16
CA LYS A 38 -5.86 -24.65 -5.33
C LYS A 38 -5.40 -24.60 -3.89
N ASN A 39 -4.09 -24.66 -3.62
CA ASN A 39 -3.53 -24.57 -2.28
C ASN A 39 -3.94 -23.26 -1.56
N VAL A 40 -3.93 -22.14 -2.28
CA VAL A 40 -4.36 -20.85 -1.69
C VAL A 40 -5.84 -20.88 -1.31
N VAL A 41 -6.71 -21.38 -2.18
CA VAL A 41 -8.15 -21.47 -1.94
C VAL A 41 -8.46 -22.40 -0.78
N ASP A 42 -7.78 -23.54 -0.71
CA ASP A 42 -8.00 -24.55 0.35
C ASP A 42 -7.52 -24.05 1.73
N ASN A 43 -6.39 -23.33 1.77
CA ASN A 43 -5.84 -22.76 3.00
C ASN A 43 -6.51 -21.43 3.42
N GLN A 44 -7.22 -20.77 2.53
CA GLN A 44 -7.89 -19.49 2.76
C GLN A 44 -9.40 -19.55 2.40
N PRO A 45 -10.18 -20.45 3.02
CA PRO A 45 -11.57 -20.73 2.62
C PRO A 45 -12.51 -19.52 2.82
N HIS A 46 -12.15 -18.59 3.70
CA HIS A 46 -12.95 -17.38 3.99
C HIS A 46 -12.62 -16.20 3.09
N ASN A 47 -11.60 -16.33 2.23
CA ASN A 47 -11.16 -15.27 1.35
C ASN A 47 -11.50 -15.57 -0.12
N SER A 48 -11.62 -14.53 -0.91
CA SER A 48 -11.79 -14.58 -2.37
C SER A 48 -10.56 -14.02 -3.05
N LEU A 49 -10.07 -14.71 -4.07
CA LEU A 49 -8.97 -14.23 -4.91
C LEU A 49 -9.46 -13.06 -5.77
N ILE A 50 -8.79 -11.91 -5.65
CA ILE A 50 -9.07 -10.71 -6.44
C ILE A 50 -8.05 -10.52 -7.55
N HIS A 51 -6.76 -10.64 -7.23
CA HIS A 51 -5.67 -10.53 -8.20
C HIS A 51 -4.61 -11.61 -7.98
N LEU A 52 -3.98 -11.96 -9.09
CA LEU A 52 -2.82 -12.83 -9.17
C LEU A 52 -1.77 -12.15 -10.04
N PHE A 53 -0.56 -12.01 -9.53
CA PHE A 53 0.58 -11.44 -10.26
C PHE A 53 1.75 -12.42 -10.28
N ASN A 54 2.44 -12.47 -11.40
CA ASN A 54 3.72 -13.16 -11.51
C ASN A 54 4.79 -12.26 -10.87
N SER A 55 5.45 -12.72 -9.83
CA SER A 55 6.47 -11.93 -9.15
C SER A 55 7.89 -12.26 -9.59
N ASN A 56 8.16 -13.52 -9.94
CA ASN A 56 9.46 -13.95 -10.44
C ASN A 56 9.38 -15.30 -11.15
N PHE A 57 10.32 -15.54 -12.07
CA PHE A 57 10.55 -16.82 -12.74
C PHE A 57 11.99 -17.24 -12.48
N VAL A 58 12.20 -18.49 -12.08
CA VAL A 58 13.53 -19.03 -11.80
C VAL A 58 13.70 -20.36 -12.52
N LEU A 59 14.75 -20.47 -13.32
CA LEU A 59 15.14 -21.72 -14.00
C LEU A 59 16.58 -22.03 -13.60
N ASP A 60 16.78 -23.20 -13.01
CA ASP A 60 18.10 -23.68 -12.57
C ASP A 60 18.88 -22.61 -11.75
N ASN A 61 18.20 -22.02 -10.76
CA ASN A 61 18.69 -20.92 -9.89
C ASN A 61 18.92 -19.57 -10.61
N ASN A 62 18.64 -19.43 -11.89
CA ASN A 62 18.76 -18.18 -12.63
C ASN A 62 17.41 -17.45 -12.65
N ASN A 63 17.42 -16.17 -12.24
CA ASN A 63 16.24 -15.33 -12.34
C ASN A 63 16.01 -14.88 -13.78
N LEU A 64 14.77 -15.04 -14.26
CA LEU A 64 14.36 -14.69 -15.60
C LEU A 64 13.38 -13.52 -15.59
N THR A 65 13.44 -12.67 -16.59
CA THR A 65 12.53 -11.51 -16.74
C THR A 65 11.20 -11.91 -17.39
N ASN A 66 11.22 -12.94 -18.23
CA ASN A 66 10.06 -13.42 -18.98
C ASN A 66 9.75 -14.88 -18.66
N LEU A 67 8.54 -15.31 -18.99
CA LEU A 67 8.14 -16.72 -18.92
C LEU A 67 9.06 -17.59 -19.76
N PRO A 68 9.68 -18.62 -19.16
CA PRO A 68 10.72 -19.43 -19.83
C PRO A 68 10.15 -20.54 -20.73
N ILE A 69 9.06 -20.28 -21.44
CA ILE A 69 8.46 -21.26 -22.35
C ILE A 69 9.45 -21.57 -23.47
N GLY A 70 9.68 -22.86 -23.73
CA GLY A 70 10.58 -23.32 -24.74
C GLY A 70 12.05 -23.43 -24.30
N LEU A 71 12.41 -23.00 -23.08
CA LEU A 71 13.75 -23.21 -22.53
C LEU A 71 13.87 -24.61 -21.92
N TYR A 72 15.06 -25.18 -22.00
CA TYR A 72 15.42 -26.44 -21.34
C TYR A 72 15.98 -26.17 -19.97
N GLY A 73 15.73 -27.05 -19.00
CA GLY A 73 16.26 -26.94 -17.65
C GLY A 73 15.91 -28.14 -16.79
N ASP A 74 16.41 -28.16 -15.58
CA ASP A 74 16.16 -29.23 -14.61
C ASP A 74 15.10 -28.88 -13.59
N LEU A 75 15.08 -27.62 -13.11
CA LEU A 75 14.15 -27.16 -12.10
C LEU A 75 13.57 -25.79 -12.45
N TYR A 76 12.28 -25.73 -12.64
CA TYR A 76 11.56 -24.48 -12.82
C TYR A 76 10.79 -24.11 -11.56
N SER A 77 10.92 -22.86 -11.11
CA SER A 77 10.16 -22.28 -10.02
C SER A 77 9.43 -21.02 -10.47
N HIS A 78 8.16 -20.94 -10.10
CA HIS A 78 7.28 -19.81 -10.40
C HIS A 78 6.80 -19.14 -9.10
N HIS A 79 7.14 -17.88 -8.94
CA HIS A 79 6.75 -17.08 -7.78
C HIS A 79 5.53 -16.24 -8.11
N LEU A 80 4.51 -16.29 -7.25
CA LEU A 80 3.22 -15.65 -7.44
C LEU A 80 2.82 -14.84 -6.23
N SER A 81 2.19 -13.69 -6.46
CA SER A 81 1.59 -12.85 -5.44
C SER A 81 0.07 -12.88 -5.58
N PHE A 82 -0.61 -13.33 -4.53
CA PHE A 82 -2.06 -13.44 -4.44
C PHE A 82 -2.61 -12.32 -3.58
N PHE A 83 -3.61 -11.63 -4.07
CA PHE A 83 -4.35 -10.62 -3.33
C PHE A 83 -5.75 -11.14 -3.05
N LEU A 84 -6.06 -11.28 -1.77
CA LEU A 84 -7.28 -11.89 -1.27
C LEU A 84 -8.12 -10.87 -0.52
N LEU A 85 -9.43 -10.97 -0.65
CA LEU A 85 -10.41 -10.16 0.08
C LEU A 85 -11.35 -11.09 0.85
N PRO A 86 -11.76 -10.74 2.10
CA PRO A 86 -12.77 -11.52 2.83
C PRO A 86 -14.05 -11.68 2.00
N LYS A 87 -14.57 -12.90 1.94
CA LYS A 87 -15.78 -13.21 1.16
C LYS A 87 -16.98 -12.38 1.57
N ASN A 88 -17.10 -12.08 2.88
CA ASN A 88 -18.21 -11.29 3.38
C ASN A 88 -18.14 -9.83 2.89
N ASP A 89 -16.96 -9.24 2.88
CA ASP A 89 -16.77 -7.87 2.37
C ASP A 89 -17.14 -7.81 0.89
N LEU A 90 -16.73 -8.82 0.12
CA LEU A 90 -17.10 -8.92 -1.29
C LEU A 90 -18.59 -9.10 -1.50
N LYS A 91 -19.25 -9.93 -0.69
CA LYS A 91 -20.72 -10.13 -0.74
C LYS A 91 -21.46 -8.84 -0.41
N ASN A 92 -21.04 -8.14 0.67
CA ASN A 92 -21.66 -6.88 1.09
C ASN A 92 -21.51 -5.82 -0.01
N LEU A 93 -20.32 -5.71 -0.60
CA LEU A 93 -20.08 -4.78 -1.73
C LEU A 93 -20.99 -5.10 -2.92
N LYS A 94 -21.11 -6.38 -3.30
CA LYS A 94 -22.00 -6.82 -4.37
C LYS A 94 -23.45 -6.51 -4.08
N LEU A 95 -23.89 -6.77 -2.84
CA LEU A 95 -25.25 -6.50 -2.40
C LEU A 95 -25.61 -5.01 -2.50
N VAL A 96 -24.75 -4.13 -1.96
CA VAL A 96 -24.99 -2.68 -2.00
C VAL A 96 -25.10 -2.18 -3.44
N LEU A 97 -24.24 -2.64 -4.35
CA LEU A 97 -24.29 -2.22 -5.75
C LEU A 97 -25.49 -2.81 -6.50
N SER A 98 -25.89 -4.04 -6.19
CA SER A 98 -27.08 -4.65 -6.79
C SER A 98 -28.37 -3.92 -6.42
N ILE A 99 -28.48 -3.38 -5.19
CA ILE A 99 -29.63 -2.53 -4.78
C ILE A 99 -29.71 -1.27 -5.65
N CYS A 100 -28.57 -0.76 -6.13
CA CYS A 100 -28.50 0.36 -7.05
C CYS A 100 -28.62 -0.05 -8.54
N ASN A 101 -28.97 -1.30 -8.83
CA ASN A 101 -29.01 -1.88 -10.19
C ASN A 101 -27.65 -1.79 -10.93
N ILE A 102 -26.52 -1.84 -10.18
CA ILE A 102 -25.17 -1.83 -10.74
C ILE A 102 -24.58 -3.24 -10.66
N ASN A 103 -24.22 -3.81 -11.80
CA ASN A 103 -23.51 -5.07 -11.88
C ASN A 103 -21.99 -4.86 -11.84
N ILE A 104 -21.29 -5.65 -11.02
CA ILE A 104 -19.83 -5.62 -10.95
C ILE A 104 -19.27 -6.54 -12.03
N GLU A 105 -18.63 -5.98 -13.02
CA GLU A 105 -17.90 -6.74 -14.04
C GLU A 105 -16.53 -7.19 -13.52
N ARG A 106 -15.77 -6.27 -12.91
CA ARG A 106 -14.41 -6.53 -12.43
C ARG A 106 -14.08 -5.72 -11.19
N ILE A 107 -13.28 -6.30 -10.31
CA ILE A 107 -12.76 -5.65 -9.11
C ILE A 107 -11.26 -5.39 -9.30
N ILE A 108 -10.83 -4.15 -9.07
CA ILE A 108 -9.43 -3.74 -9.20
C ILE A 108 -9.01 -3.03 -7.91
N LEU A 109 -7.85 -3.43 -7.35
CA LEU A 109 -7.26 -2.74 -6.20
C LEU A 109 -6.81 -1.33 -6.58
N LYS A 110 -7.18 -0.35 -5.76
CA LYS A 110 -6.86 1.06 -6.00
C LYS A 110 -5.36 1.31 -6.07
N SER A 111 -4.58 0.69 -5.18
CA SER A 111 -3.12 0.78 -5.18
C SER A 111 -2.50 0.32 -6.51
N PHE A 112 -3.04 -0.74 -7.11
CA PHE A 112 -2.61 -1.21 -8.42
C PHE A 112 -3.01 -0.25 -9.54
N ALA A 113 -4.25 0.27 -9.53
CA ALA A 113 -4.73 1.22 -10.54
C ALA A 113 -3.93 2.54 -10.52
N GLU A 114 -3.70 3.11 -9.33
CA GLU A 114 -2.90 4.33 -9.14
C GLU A 114 -1.44 4.14 -9.60
N ARG A 115 -0.91 2.92 -9.47
CA ARG A 115 0.45 2.60 -9.92
C ARG A 115 0.57 2.57 -11.44
N ILE A 116 -0.34 1.90 -12.12
CA ILE A 116 -0.33 1.81 -13.60
C ILE A 116 -0.35 3.20 -14.22
N GLU A 117 -1.09 4.13 -13.64
CA GLU A 117 -1.12 5.51 -14.09
C GLU A 117 0.25 6.20 -13.97
N LYS A 118 0.94 5.98 -12.85
CA LYS A 118 2.26 6.58 -12.59
C LYS A 118 3.41 5.92 -13.33
N ILE A 119 3.34 4.62 -13.66
CA ILE A 119 4.37 3.89 -14.41
C ILE A 119 4.61 4.49 -15.79
N LYS A 120 3.59 5.07 -16.42
CA LYS A 120 3.74 5.71 -17.74
C LYS A 120 4.78 6.83 -17.76
N SER A 121 5.13 7.37 -16.58
CA SER A 121 6.09 8.46 -16.42
C SER A 121 7.46 8.03 -15.88
N ILE A 122 7.64 6.75 -15.51
CA ILE A 122 8.89 6.26 -14.90
C ILE A 122 9.54 5.24 -15.83
N THR A 123 10.57 5.69 -16.54
CA THR A 123 11.43 4.83 -17.35
C THR A 123 12.39 4.04 -16.44
N ASN A 124 12.45 2.71 -16.63
CA ASN A 124 13.46 1.78 -16.12
C ASN A 124 13.72 1.75 -14.61
N LYS A 125 12.78 1.16 -13.83
CA LYS A 125 13.13 0.68 -12.48
C LYS A 125 12.53 -0.70 -12.23
N ASP A 126 13.38 -1.67 -11.94
CA ASP A 126 12.98 -3.04 -11.61
C ASP A 126 12.06 -3.08 -10.39
N PHE A 127 12.32 -2.22 -9.40
CA PHE A 127 11.52 -2.10 -8.18
C PHE A 127 10.98 -0.69 -7.97
N SER A 128 9.77 -0.62 -7.43
CA SER A 128 9.15 0.65 -7.02
C SER A 128 8.39 0.46 -5.73
N VAL A 129 8.64 1.34 -4.78
CA VAL A 129 7.95 1.38 -3.49
C VAL A 129 7.06 2.61 -3.45
N PHE A 130 5.79 2.42 -3.07
CA PHE A 130 4.84 3.48 -2.84
C PHE A 130 4.44 3.47 -1.39
N ILE A 131 4.66 4.60 -0.74
CA ILE A 131 4.19 4.86 0.61
C ILE A 131 3.07 5.89 0.50
N LYS A 132 1.94 5.60 1.13
CA LYS A 132 0.78 6.48 1.19
C LYS A 132 0.37 6.66 2.64
N ILE A 133 0.60 7.84 3.17
CA ILE A 133 0.19 8.22 4.52
C ILE A 133 -1.16 8.92 4.41
N LYS A 134 -2.18 8.40 5.10
CA LYS A 134 -3.49 9.03 5.27
C LYS A 134 -3.64 9.50 6.71
N HIS A 135 -4.85 9.95 7.07
CA HIS A 135 -5.13 10.45 8.42
C HIS A 135 -4.98 9.36 9.48
N ASP A 136 -5.65 8.22 9.27
CA ASP A 136 -5.76 7.12 10.24
C ASP A 136 -4.84 5.93 9.96
N ARG A 137 -4.38 5.76 8.72
CA ARG A 137 -3.64 4.58 8.25
C ARG A 137 -2.58 4.95 7.23
N SER A 138 -1.53 4.16 7.20
CA SER A 138 -0.47 4.22 6.20
C SER A 138 -0.40 2.91 5.41
N TYR A 139 0.02 2.99 4.18
CA TYR A 139 0.08 1.85 3.25
C TYR A 139 1.43 1.81 2.56
N ILE A 140 2.03 0.64 2.52
CA ILE A 140 3.19 0.35 1.67
C ILE A 140 2.74 -0.58 0.55
N SER A 141 3.21 -0.31 -0.65
CA SER A 141 2.97 -1.12 -1.84
C SER A 141 4.24 -1.25 -2.63
N ILE A 142 4.67 -2.50 -2.90
CA ILE A 142 5.92 -2.79 -3.61
C ILE A 142 5.58 -3.46 -4.93
N PHE A 143 6.21 -2.96 -5.99
CA PHE A 143 6.06 -3.48 -7.34
C PHE A 143 7.44 -3.86 -7.89
N LYS A 144 7.50 -4.98 -8.58
CA LYS A 144 8.64 -5.41 -9.41
C LYS A 144 8.18 -5.40 -10.86
N ASN A 145 8.79 -4.57 -11.68
CA ASN A 145 8.28 -4.29 -13.03
C ASN A 145 6.81 -3.85 -12.98
N LEU A 146 5.91 -4.60 -13.61
CA LEU A 146 4.46 -4.38 -13.60
C LEU A 146 3.73 -5.26 -12.57
N SER A 147 4.44 -6.11 -11.86
CA SER A 147 3.85 -7.04 -10.90
C SER A 147 3.75 -6.43 -9.51
N TYR A 148 2.58 -6.51 -8.91
CA TYR A 148 2.33 -6.13 -7.52
C TYR A 148 2.76 -7.28 -6.62
N ILE A 149 3.87 -7.12 -5.88
CA ILE A 149 4.50 -8.22 -5.14
C ILE A 149 4.25 -8.17 -3.64
N TYR A 150 3.97 -6.98 -3.08
CA TYR A 150 3.75 -6.85 -1.64
C TYR A 150 2.87 -5.65 -1.31
N SER A 151 2.06 -5.79 -0.28
CA SER A 151 1.29 -4.70 0.30
C SER A 151 1.08 -4.92 1.78
N GLU A 152 1.22 -3.85 2.55
CA GLU A 152 0.94 -3.84 3.98
C GLU A 152 0.21 -2.56 4.38
N THR A 153 -0.59 -2.68 5.44
CA THR A 153 -1.35 -1.56 6.00
C THR A 153 -0.96 -1.38 7.47
N PHE A 154 -0.59 -0.17 7.83
CA PHE A 154 -0.26 0.21 9.20
C PHE A 154 -1.39 1.04 9.78
N ASN A 155 -1.76 0.78 11.04
CA ASN A 155 -2.84 1.47 11.75
C ASN A 155 -2.37 2.81 12.36
N PHE A 156 -1.52 3.54 11.63
CA PHE A 156 -1.14 4.90 11.97
C PHE A 156 -1.15 5.81 10.73
N GLY A 157 -1.34 7.09 10.93
CA GLY A 157 -1.35 8.10 9.88
C GLY A 157 -1.08 9.49 10.46
N SER A 158 -1.31 10.52 9.68
CA SER A 158 -1.03 11.92 10.08
C SER A 158 -1.80 12.39 11.33
N ASP A 159 -2.90 11.75 11.69
CA ASP A 159 -3.66 12.08 12.91
C ASP A 159 -2.86 11.87 14.20
N ILE A 160 -1.84 11.01 14.17
CA ILE A 160 -0.98 10.82 15.35
C ILE A 160 -0.17 12.08 15.64
N ILE A 161 0.33 12.77 14.60
CA ILE A 161 1.05 14.04 14.72
C ILE A 161 0.13 15.11 15.31
N ILE A 162 -1.11 15.19 14.80
CA ILE A 162 -2.11 16.14 15.30
C ILE A 162 -2.41 15.90 16.79
N LYS A 163 -2.53 14.63 17.20
CA LYS A 163 -2.75 14.24 18.59
C LYS A 163 -1.57 14.61 19.49
N ASP A 164 -0.34 14.42 19.02
CA ASP A 164 0.85 14.75 19.79
C ASP A 164 0.99 16.26 19.99
N VAL A 165 0.82 17.04 18.92
CA VAL A 165 0.81 18.52 19.04
C VAL A 165 -0.32 18.97 19.95
N SER A 166 -1.51 18.43 19.84
CA SER A 166 -2.65 18.73 20.71
C SER A 166 -2.30 18.48 22.19
N LYS A 167 -1.70 17.34 22.48
CA LYS A 167 -1.36 16.89 23.83
C LYS A 167 -0.22 17.71 24.44
N LEU A 168 0.88 17.88 23.70
CA LEU A 168 2.08 18.54 24.19
C LEU A 168 1.91 20.07 24.29
N CYS A 169 1.18 20.65 23.35
CA CYS A 169 0.89 22.08 23.37
C CYS A 169 -0.41 22.45 24.13
N SER A 170 -1.15 21.44 24.64
CA SER A 170 -2.46 21.63 25.26
C SER A 170 -3.43 22.46 24.41
N LEU A 171 -3.47 22.18 23.10
CA LEU A 171 -4.38 22.78 22.14
C LEU A 171 -5.51 21.78 21.81
N ASP A 172 -6.69 22.29 21.49
CA ASP A 172 -7.74 21.41 21.02
C ASP A 172 -7.45 20.87 19.60
N LEU A 173 -7.96 19.67 19.27
CA LEU A 173 -7.70 19.00 18.01
C LEU A 173 -8.13 19.81 16.78
N ASN A 174 -9.21 20.58 16.88
CA ASN A 174 -9.70 21.37 15.76
C ASN A 174 -8.78 22.56 15.49
N THR A 175 -8.26 23.17 16.56
CA THR A 175 -7.26 24.24 16.46
C THR A 175 -5.98 23.72 15.80
N VAL A 176 -5.48 22.55 16.21
CA VAL A 176 -4.30 21.96 15.59
C VAL A 176 -4.55 21.65 14.10
N LYS A 177 -5.72 21.09 13.75
CA LYS A 177 -6.08 20.86 12.35
C LYS A 177 -6.10 22.13 11.51
N LYS A 178 -6.61 23.24 12.06
CA LYS A 178 -6.59 24.54 11.37
C LYS A 178 -5.16 25.03 11.14
N ILE A 179 -4.28 24.92 12.15
CA ILE A 179 -2.87 25.29 12.02
C ILE A 179 -2.20 24.53 10.87
N PHE A 180 -2.46 23.22 10.77
CA PHE A 180 -1.87 22.39 9.69
C PHE A 180 -2.50 22.63 8.31
N GLN A 181 -3.70 23.17 8.23
CA GLN A 181 -4.37 23.49 6.97
C GLN A 181 -3.93 24.82 6.36
N GLU A 182 -3.36 25.70 7.15
CA GLU A 182 -2.85 26.98 6.66
C GLU A 182 -1.54 26.76 5.90
N ASP A 183 -1.54 27.08 4.58
CA ASP A 183 -0.47 26.78 3.61
C ASP A 183 0.94 27.27 3.98
N ASN A 184 1.07 28.13 4.97
CA ASN A 184 2.34 28.75 5.34
C ASN A 184 3.07 28.06 6.50
N PHE A 185 2.45 27.08 7.16
CA PHE A 185 3.05 26.47 8.36
C PHE A 185 4.40 25.81 8.09
N LEU A 186 4.52 25.03 7.00
CA LEU A 186 5.76 24.34 6.65
C LEU A 186 6.74 25.21 5.85
N LYS A 187 6.27 26.28 5.22
CA LYS A 187 7.13 27.17 4.40
C LYS A 187 7.89 28.20 5.23
N ASN A 188 7.42 28.51 6.42
CA ASN A 188 8.03 29.52 7.30
C ASN A 188 9.15 28.96 8.20
N SER A 189 9.48 27.66 8.10
CA SER A 189 10.56 27.05 8.88
C SER A 189 11.97 27.49 8.42
N ASP A 190 12.12 28.05 7.21
CA ASP A 190 13.42 28.36 6.62
C ASP A 190 13.83 29.84 6.65
N THR A 191 12.97 30.77 7.08
CA THR A 191 13.28 32.18 7.04
C THR A 191 13.20 32.86 8.40
N ASN A 192 14.38 33.20 8.92
CA ASN A 192 14.68 34.16 10.00
C ASN A 192 14.32 33.78 11.44
N LYS A 193 15.37 33.74 12.26
CA LYS A 193 15.47 33.57 13.72
C LYS A 193 14.71 34.61 14.58
N ASN A 194 13.61 35.16 14.13
CA ASN A 194 12.71 35.89 15.01
C ASN A 194 11.70 34.87 15.58
N GLU A 195 11.61 34.80 16.89
CA GLU A 195 10.70 33.96 17.67
C GLU A 195 9.27 34.09 17.13
N ASN A 196 8.91 33.30 16.13
CA ASN A 196 7.54 33.24 15.62
C ASN A 196 6.71 32.39 16.58
N TYR A 197 5.82 33.02 17.29
CA TYR A 197 4.84 32.35 18.13
C TYR A 197 3.54 32.15 17.38
N LEU A 198 2.76 31.15 17.80
CA LEU A 198 1.41 30.95 17.29
C LEU A 198 0.57 32.22 17.49
N SER A 199 -0.18 32.57 16.44
CA SER A 199 -1.09 33.75 16.49
C SER A 199 -2.16 33.59 17.57
N LYS A 200 -2.53 34.69 18.21
CA LYS A 200 -3.63 34.73 19.18
C LYS A 200 -4.95 34.23 18.63
N ASN A 201 -5.15 34.30 17.33
CA ASN A 201 -6.37 33.87 16.64
C ASN A 201 -6.65 32.36 16.76
N TYR A 202 -5.64 31.58 17.11
CA TYR A 202 -5.81 30.11 17.33
C TYR A 202 -6.33 29.80 18.76
N PHE A 203 -6.39 30.77 19.65
CA PHE A 203 -6.78 30.59 21.06
C PHE A 203 -8.18 31.13 21.37
N THR A 204 -9.14 30.97 20.42
CA THR A 204 -10.50 31.51 20.56
C THR A 204 -11.27 30.97 21.76
N ASN A 205 -10.99 29.73 22.17
CA ASN A 205 -11.68 29.01 23.25
C ASN A 205 -10.76 28.72 24.46
N SER A 206 -9.55 29.27 24.50
CA SER A 206 -8.59 29.02 25.57
C SER A 206 -7.72 30.25 25.83
N THR A 207 -7.12 30.32 27.02
CA THR A 207 -6.15 31.39 27.36
C THR A 207 -4.96 31.34 26.41
N TYR A 208 -4.58 32.49 25.85
CA TYR A 208 -3.40 32.60 24.98
C TYR A 208 -2.13 32.13 25.71
N ARG A 209 -1.36 31.30 25.03
CA ARG A 209 -0.05 30.83 25.47
C ARG A 209 1.00 31.12 24.40
N LYS A 210 2.20 31.48 24.80
CA LYS A 210 3.33 31.65 23.88
C LYS A 210 3.86 30.28 23.51
N ILE A 211 3.42 29.74 22.38
CA ILE A 211 3.94 28.48 21.79
C ILE A 211 4.80 28.88 20.61
N SER A 212 6.09 28.55 20.66
CA SER A 212 7.00 28.84 19.54
C SER A 212 6.79 27.88 18.37
N MET A 213 6.96 28.35 17.16
CA MET A 213 6.90 27.54 15.95
C MET A 213 8.00 26.49 15.92
N SER A 214 9.20 26.82 16.49
CA SER A 214 10.29 25.83 16.61
C SER A 214 9.88 24.64 17.46
N HIS A 215 9.23 24.84 18.59
CA HIS A 215 8.75 23.76 19.45
C HIS A 215 7.73 22.86 18.75
N LEU A 216 6.83 23.45 17.95
CA LEU A 216 5.89 22.66 17.13
C LEU A 216 6.64 21.82 16.09
N ASN A 217 7.62 22.39 15.42
CA ASN A 217 8.43 21.68 14.44
C ASN A 217 9.22 20.53 15.08
N ASP A 218 9.76 20.73 16.29
CA ASP A 218 10.48 19.66 17.03
C ASP A 218 9.55 18.48 17.33
N ILE A 219 8.32 18.75 17.77
CA ILE A 219 7.31 17.71 18.03
C ILE A 219 6.97 16.95 16.75
N ILE A 220 6.77 17.67 15.65
CA ILE A 220 6.43 17.09 14.35
C ILE A 220 7.59 16.23 13.84
N SER A 221 8.82 16.76 13.87
CA SER A 221 10.01 16.07 13.40
C SER A 221 10.26 14.80 14.20
N ALA A 222 10.19 14.85 15.53
CA ALA A 222 10.34 13.69 16.39
C ALA A 222 9.32 12.58 16.03
N ARG A 223 8.06 12.95 15.77
CA ARG A 223 7.05 11.95 15.38
C ARG A 223 7.26 11.42 13.98
N VAL A 224 7.69 12.25 13.04
CA VAL A 224 7.99 11.81 11.66
C VAL A 224 9.18 10.86 11.64
N GLU A 225 10.20 11.08 12.49
CA GLU A 225 11.35 10.17 12.62
C GLU A 225 10.97 8.80 13.20
N GLU A 226 9.94 8.74 14.07
CA GLU A 226 9.43 7.46 14.60
C GLU A 226 8.53 6.70 13.61
N MET A 227 7.96 7.37 12.61
CA MET A 227 7.04 6.76 11.64
C MET A 227 7.77 6.04 10.51
#